data_47611e8e1abd9f4ac08d472c2a2b5ea4
#
_entry.id   47611e8e1abd9f4ac08d472c2a2b5ea4
#
_cell.length_a   1.000
_cell.length_b   1.000
_cell.length_c   1.000
_cell.angle_alpha   90.00
_cell.angle_beta   90.00
_cell.angle_gamma   90.00
#
_symmetry.space_group_name_H-M   'P 1'
#
loop_
_entity.id
_entity.type
_entity.pdbx_description
1 polymer ?
#
loop_
_entity_poly.entity_id
_entity_poly.type
_entity_poly.pdbx_seq_one_letter_code
_entity_poly.pdbx_strand_id
1 'polypeptide(L)'
;MNIMHTERNGVTILSLRAERLDANNSDMVKDELKKLFAGGAKKVLVDLGEVRFIDSSGLGALVSGFKNAVAGRGRLTLSGLQSQVASMFELTRLNRVFDVFPTAEEAISSFAEQ
;
A
#
# COMPACT_ATOMS: atom_id res chain seq x y z
N MET A 1 -14.20 3.08 6.26
CA MET A 1 -13.38 3.20 5.03
C MET A 1 -13.81 2.15 4.02
N ASN A 2 -13.81 2.51 2.77
CA ASN A 2 -14.09 1.60 1.68
C ASN A 2 -12.77 1.21 0.99
N ILE A 3 -12.50 -0.09 0.89
CA ILE A 3 -11.34 -0.62 0.19
C ILE A 3 -11.84 -1.32 -1.07
N MET A 4 -11.44 -0.83 -2.24
CA MET A 4 -11.82 -1.43 -3.50
C MET A 4 -10.73 -2.42 -3.93
N HIS A 5 -11.13 -3.64 -4.24
CA HIS A 5 -10.24 -4.69 -4.74
C HIS A 5 -10.41 -4.82 -6.25
N THR A 6 -9.31 -4.73 -6.97
CA THR A 6 -9.29 -5.04 -8.40
C THR A 6 -8.06 -5.88 -8.70
N GLU A 7 -8.01 -6.45 -9.89
CA GLU A 7 -6.85 -7.23 -10.34
C GLU A 7 -6.53 -6.86 -11.79
N ARG A 8 -5.26 -6.58 -12.04
CA ARG A 8 -4.76 -6.25 -13.38
C ARG A 8 -3.39 -6.87 -13.57
N ASN A 9 -3.22 -7.63 -14.64
CA ASN A 9 -1.93 -8.24 -15.00
C ASN A 9 -1.31 -9.07 -13.86
N GLY A 10 -2.16 -9.77 -13.10
CA GLY A 10 -1.72 -10.59 -11.98
C GLY A 10 -1.39 -9.81 -10.71
N VAL A 11 -1.61 -8.49 -10.70
CA VAL A 11 -1.41 -7.64 -9.53
C VAL A 11 -2.74 -7.40 -8.84
N THR A 12 -2.80 -7.67 -7.54
CA THR A 12 -3.96 -7.32 -6.71
C THR A 12 -3.83 -5.86 -6.29
N ILE A 13 -4.85 -5.06 -6.60
CA ILE A 13 -4.84 -3.64 -6.31
C ILE A 13 -5.85 -3.34 -5.21
N LEU A 14 -5.37 -2.75 -4.12
CA LEU A 14 -6.21 -2.22 -3.06
C LEU A 14 -6.25 -0.71 -3.21
N SER A 15 -7.41 -0.16 -3.58
CA SER A 15 -7.61 1.28 -3.65
C SER A 15 -8.30 1.73 -2.37
N LEU A 16 -7.63 2.58 -1.60
CA LEU A 16 -8.17 3.06 -0.33
C LEU A 16 -9.04 4.28 -0.58
N ARG A 17 -10.36 4.09 -0.43
CA ARG A 17 -11.36 5.12 -0.69
C ARG A 17 -11.68 5.89 0.58
N ALA A 18 -10.72 6.69 1.04
CA ALA A 18 -10.87 7.53 2.22
C ALA A 18 -9.87 8.68 2.14
N GLU A 19 -10.27 9.85 2.63
CA GLU A 19 -9.36 10.99 2.70
C GLU A 19 -8.25 10.82 3.75
N ARG A 20 -8.52 10.03 4.78
CA ARG A 20 -7.60 9.85 5.90
C ARG A 20 -7.32 8.36 6.11
N LEU A 21 -6.05 8.05 6.33
CA LEU A 21 -5.63 6.73 6.81
C LEU A 21 -5.02 6.95 8.19
N ASP A 22 -5.76 6.63 9.24
CA ASP A 22 -5.41 6.97 10.61
C ASP A 22 -5.82 5.87 11.59
N ALA A 23 -5.78 6.17 12.90
CA ALA A 23 -6.10 5.20 13.93
C ALA A 23 -7.52 4.62 13.82
N ASN A 24 -8.46 5.35 13.18
CA ASN A 24 -9.84 4.89 13.06
C ASN A 24 -10.01 3.78 12.03
N ASN A 25 -9.16 3.72 11.02
CA ASN A 25 -9.34 2.78 9.91
C ASN A 25 -8.08 1.97 9.53
N SER A 26 -6.96 2.24 10.18
CA SER A 26 -5.70 1.57 9.83
C SER A 26 -5.75 0.05 10.02
N ASP A 27 -6.50 -0.45 11.02
CA ASP A 27 -6.61 -1.89 11.25
C ASP A 27 -7.29 -2.62 10.09
N MET A 28 -8.21 -1.97 9.39
CA MET A 28 -8.85 -2.55 8.20
C MET A 28 -7.82 -2.82 7.11
N VAL A 29 -6.93 -1.87 6.88
CA VAL A 29 -5.86 -2.00 5.87
C VAL A 29 -4.88 -3.07 6.28
N LYS A 30 -4.46 -3.05 7.55
CA LYS A 30 -3.54 -4.03 8.11
C LYS A 30 -4.07 -5.46 7.92
N ASP A 31 -5.35 -5.68 8.27
CA ASP A 31 -5.98 -6.99 8.18
C ASP A 31 -6.12 -7.44 6.72
N GLU A 32 -6.50 -6.55 5.82
CA GLU A 32 -6.63 -6.88 4.41
C GLU A 32 -5.30 -7.32 3.80
N LEU A 33 -4.23 -6.58 4.09
CA LEU A 33 -2.89 -6.94 3.59
C LEU A 33 -2.43 -8.28 4.15
N LYS A 34 -2.67 -8.51 5.46
CA LYS A 34 -2.33 -9.78 6.09
C LYS A 34 -3.05 -10.95 5.42
N LYS A 35 -4.36 -10.80 5.18
CA LYS A 35 -5.16 -11.85 4.52
C LYS A 35 -4.67 -12.14 3.11
N LEU A 36 -4.34 -11.10 2.33
CA LEU A 36 -3.87 -11.27 0.97
C LEU A 36 -2.57 -12.09 0.92
N PHE A 37 -1.58 -11.69 1.70
CA PHE A 37 -0.30 -12.39 1.68
C PHE A 37 -0.39 -13.78 2.31
N ALA A 38 -1.19 -13.97 3.36
CA ALA A 38 -1.45 -15.29 3.93
C ALA A 38 -2.15 -16.21 2.94
N GLY A 39 -2.99 -15.64 2.08
CA GLY A 39 -3.68 -16.38 1.02
C GLY A 39 -2.84 -16.67 -0.22
N GLY A 40 -1.58 -16.28 -0.23
CA GLY A 40 -0.66 -16.58 -1.32
C GLY A 40 -0.45 -15.47 -2.35
N ALA A 41 -1.00 -14.27 -2.13
CA ALA A 41 -0.75 -13.14 -3.03
C ALA A 41 0.74 -12.82 -3.06
N LYS A 42 1.28 -12.55 -4.25
CA LYS A 42 2.70 -12.24 -4.45
C LYS A 42 2.92 -10.82 -4.97
N LYS A 43 1.91 -10.23 -5.58
CA LYS A 43 2.01 -8.92 -6.22
C LYS A 43 0.82 -8.08 -5.75
N VAL A 44 1.08 -7.12 -4.86
CA VAL A 44 0.04 -6.27 -4.30
C VAL A 44 0.44 -4.81 -4.45
N LEU A 45 -0.51 -4.01 -4.93
CA LEU A 45 -0.38 -2.57 -5.03
C LEU A 45 -1.44 -1.94 -4.12
N VAL A 46 -1.01 -1.00 -3.26
CA VAL A 46 -1.94 -0.15 -2.52
C VAL A 46 -1.97 1.22 -3.19
N ASP A 47 -3.13 1.58 -3.73
CA ASP A 47 -3.35 2.87 -4.36
C ASP A 47 -3.81 3.87 -3.30
N LEU A 48 -2.98 4.86 -3.04
CA LEU A 48 -3.21 5.91 -2.04
C LEU A 48 -3.67 7.24 -2.66
N GLY A 49 -4.10 7.21 -3.91
CA GLY A 49 -4.44 8.43 -4.66
C GLY A 49 -5.54 9.28 -4.03
N GLU A 50 -6.45 8.70 -3.26
CA GLU A 50 -7.51 9.43 -2.57
C GLU A 50 -7.15 9.78 -1.12
N VAL A 51 -6.05 9.27 -0.60
CA VAL A 51 -5.64 9.53 0.79
C VAL A 51 -4.87 10.85 0.87
N ARG A 52 -5.46 11.83 1.53
CA ARG A 52 -4.87 13.16 1.69
C ARG A 52 -4.06 13.31 2.95
N PHE A 53 -4.35 12.48 3.96
CA PHE A 53 -3.68 12.56 5.27
C PHE A 53 -3.41 11.15 5.81
N ILE A 54 -2.21 10.97 6.36
CA ILE A 54 -1.81 9.74 7.03
C ILE A 54 -1.13 10.09 8.35
N ASP A 55 -1.40 9.30 9.40
CA ASP A 55 -0.71 9.41 10.68
C ASP A 55 0.18 8.18 10.94
N SER A 56 0.76 8.10 12.13
CA SER A 56 1.63 6.99 12.50
C SER A 56 0.92 5.63 12.49
N SER A 57 -0.38 5.59 12.80
CA SER A 57 -1.16 4.36 12.75
C SER A 57 -1.32 3.87 11.31
N GLY A 58 -1.58 4.79 10.38
CA GLY A 58 -1.67 4.47 8.96
C GLY A 58 -0.34 3.97 8.41
N LEU A 59 0.75 4.67 8.75
CA LEU A 59 2.09 4.21 8.36
C LEU A 59 2.37 2.82 8.91
N GLY A 60 2.01 2.57 10.18
CA GLY A 60 2.21 1.27 10.82
C GLY A 60 1.47 0.15 10.12
N ALA A 61 0.25 0.41 9.63
CA ALA A 61 -0.51 -0.58 8.88
C ALA A 61 0.20 -0.97 7.58
N LEU A 62 0.75 0.01 6.86
CA LEU A 62 1.49 -0.23 5.63
C LEU A 62 2.81 -0.96 5.90
N VAL A 63 3.51 -0.60 6.97
CA VAL A 63 4.74 -1.30 7.38
C VAL A 63 4.43 -2.75 7.74
N SER A 64 3.33 -3.00 8.45
CA SER A 64 2.89 -4.36 8.76
C SER A 64 2.63 -5.16 7.46
N GLY A 65 1.97 -4.54 6.49
CA GLY A 65 1.74 -5.16 5.18
C GLY A 65 3.04 -5.48 4.45
N PHE A 66 4.01 -4.58 4.52
CA PHE A 66 5.34 -4.81 3.94
C PHE A 66 6.01 -6.04 4.56
N LYS A 67 5.94 -6.17 5.89
CA LYS A 67 6.51 -7.33 6.59
C LYS A 67 5.81 -8.63 6.18
N ASN A 68 4.49 -8.59 5.99
CA ASN A 68 3.75 -9.75 5.50
C ASN A 68 4.18 -10.13 4.08
N ALA A 69 4.43 -9.14 3.23
CA ALA A 69 4.91 -9.37 1.87
C ALA A 69 6.26 -10.08 1.88
N VAL A 70 7.21 -9.58 2.67
CA VAL A 70 8.54 -10.18 2.78
C VAL A 70 8.45 -11.61 3.29
N ALA A 71 7.67 -11.85 4.34
CA ALA A 71 7.50 -13.18 4.93
C ALA A 71 6.89 -14.16 3.92
N GLY A 72 5.98 -13.69 3.08
CA GLY A 72 5.34 -14.51 2.04
C GLY A 72 6.10 -14.56 0.72
N ARG A 73 7.28 -13.95 0.65
CA ARG A 73 8.06 -13.84 -0.59
C ARG A 73 7.30 -13.16 -1.71
N GLY A 74 6.48 -12.19 -1.33
CA GLY A 74 5.75 -11.34 -2.25
C GLY A 74 6.34 -9.94 -2.26
N ARG A 75 5.64 -9.04 -2.94
CA ARG A 75 6.06 -7.65 -3.04
C ARG A 75 4.85 -6.73 -2.88
N LEU A 76 5.02 -5.67 -2.12
CA LEU A 76 4.03 -4.62 -1.91
C LEU A 76 4.56 -3.31 -2.47
N THR A 77 3.79 -2.69 -3.37
CA THR A 77 4.11 -1.37 -3.91
C THR A 77 3.01 -0.38 -3.54
N LEU A 78 3.34 0.91 -3.62
CA LEU A 78 2.42 1.99 -3.33
C LEU A 78 2.38 2.95 -4.53
N SER A 79 1.24 3.59 -4.74
CA SER A 79 1.12 4.60 -5.80
C SER A 79 0.28 5.79 -5.39
N GLY A 80 0.54 6.92 -6.04
CA GLY A 80 -0.31 8.09 -5.96
C GLY A 80 -0.26 8.85 -4.65
N LEU A 81 0.90 8.90 -3.97
CA LEU A 81 1.00 9.60 -2.69
C LEU A 81 0.77 11.09 -2.86
N GLN A 82 -0.23 11.62 -2.16
CA GLN A 82 -0.45 13.06 -2.09
C GLN A 82 0.59 13.71 -1.16
N SER A 83 0.72 15.04 -1.22
CA SER A 83 1.86 15.74 -0.62
C SER A 83 2.07 15.49 0.87
N GLN A 84 1.00 15.48 1.69
CA GLN A 84 1.16 15.20 3.13
C GLN A 84 1.62 13.78 3.37
N VAL A 85 1.07 12.83 2.61
CA VAL A 85 1.43 11.41 2.72
C VAL A 85 2.89 11.21 2.31
N ALA A 86 3.29 11.79 1.19
CA ALA A 86 4.68 11.74 0.71
C ALA A 86 5.64 12.33 1.74
N SER A 87 5.27 13.47 2.35
CA SER A 87 6.09 14.10 3.38
C SER A 87 6.28 13.19 4.60
N MET A 88 5.23 12.49 5.02
CA MET A 88 5.33 11.56 6.14
C MET A 88 6.26 10.39 5.82
N PHE A 89 6.23 9.89 4.59
CA PHE A 89 7.16 8.84 4.15
C PHE A 89 8.60 9.34 4.15
N GLU A 90 8.84 10.57 3.72
CA GLU A 90 10.17 11.16 3.71
C GLU A 90 10.69 11.41 5.14
N LEU A 91 9.86 12.00 6.00
CA LEU A 91 10.23 12.28 7.38
C LEU A 91 10.59 11.02 8.18
N THR A 92 9.89 9.93 7.91
CA THR A 92 10.12 8.65 8.58
C THR A 92 11.11 7.76 7.83
N ARG A 93 11.60 8.20 6.68
CA ARG A 93 12.48 7.46 5.77
C ARG A 93 11.86 6.17 5.22
N LEU A 94 10.56 6.05 5.28
CA LEU A 94 9.85 4.91 4.71
C LEU A 94 9.88 4.92 3.18
N ASN A 95 10.14 6.07 2.57
CA ASN A 95 10.36 6.15 1.13
C ASN A 95 11.57 5.35 0.67
N ARG A 96 12.45 4.94 1.59
CA ARG A 96 13.60 4.07 1.28
C ARG A 96 13.26 2.59 1.41
N VAL A 97 12.16 2.28 2.07
CA VAL A 97 11.70 0.90 2.30
C VAL A 97 10.71 0.47 1.24
N PHE A 98 9.76 1.35 0.94
CA PHE A 98 8.70 1.06 -0.03
C PHE A 98 9.09 1.47 -1.44
N ASP A 99 8.65 0.68 -2.41
CA ASP A 99 8.65 1.08 -3.81
C ASP A 99 7.40 1.93 -4.04
N VAL A 100 7.60 3.19 -4.38
CA VAL A 100 6.53 4.17 -4.56
C VAL A 100 6.54 4.68 -5.99
N PHE A 101 5.38 4.71 -6.61
CA PHE A 101 5.23 5.14 -8.00
C PHE A 101 4.20 6.28 -8.10
N PRO A 102 4.37 7.19 -9.05
CA PRO A 102 3.41 8.29 -9.22
C PRO A 102 2.01 7.80 -9.60
N THR A 103 1.92 6.73 -10.40
CA THR A 103 0.65 6.21 -10.90
C THR A 103 0.52 4.70 -10.67
N ALA A 104 -0.72 4.22 -10.67
CA ALA A 104 -0.99 2.80 -10.58
C ALA A 104 -0.40 2.04 -11.78
N GLU A 105 -0.45 2.61 -12.97
CA GLU A 105 0.08 2.00 -14.19
C GLU A 105 1.58 1.74 -14.08
N GLU A 106 2.34 2.72 -13.57
CA GLU A 106 3.77 2.54 -13.37
C GLU A 106 4.07 1.48 -12.31
N ALA A 107 3.28 1.47 -11.23
CA ALA A 107 3.43 0.46 -10.18
C ALA A 107 3.16 -0.95 -10.71
N ILE A 108 2.10 -1.11 -11.50
CA ILE A 108 1.75 -2.40 -12.10
C ILE A 108 2.86 -2.85 -13.05
N SER A 109 3.35 -1.95 -13.89
CA SER A 109 4.42 -2.26 -14.83
C SER A 109 5.70 -2.71 -14.14
N SER A 110 5.98 -2.18 -12.94
CA SER A 110 7.19 -2.55 -12.19
C SER A 110 7.23 -4.03 -11.83
N PHE A 111 6.07 -4.68 -11.66
CA PHE A 111 6.02 -6.10 -11.35
C PHE A 111 6.44 -6.98 -12.54
N ALA A 112 6.24 -6.50 -13.75
CA ALA A 112 6.62 -7.25 -14.96
C ALA A 112 8.13 -7.29 -15.18
N GLU A 113 8.88 -6.42 -14.50
CA GLU A 113 10.33 -6.30 -14.64
C GLU A 113 11.11 -7.19 -13.67
N GLN A 114 10.42 -8.00 -12.91
CA GLN A 114 11.04 -8.88 -11.91
C GLN A 114 11.36 -10.27 -12.45
#